data_bf54c7a2fd43269e801259c957ef9980
#
_entry.id   bf54c7a2fd43269e801259c957ef9980
#
_cell.length_a   1.000
_cell.length_b   1.000
_cell.length_c   1.000
_cell.angle_alpha   90.00
_cell.angle_beta   90.00
_cell.angle_gamma   90.00
#
_symmetry.space_group_name_H-M   'P 1'
#
loop_
_entity.id
_entity.type
_entity.pdbx_description
1 polymer ?
#
loop_
_entity_poly.entity_id
_entity_poly.type
_entity_poly.pdbx_seq_one_letter_code
_entity_poly.pdbx_strand_id
1 'polypeptide(L)'
;MKATAIAPTNIAFTKYWGKKDEVLRLPENGSISMSLSDLLTTTTVEFSKDYKKDEVIINGGGVEEGEADRVIKHLDRIRKMAKIEYKAKVVSNNNFPIGTGLSSSASGFAALTLAAVTAAGLKLSEKELSILARQGAGSACRSIPSGFVEWLDGNTS
;
A
#
# COMPACT_ATOMS: atom_id res chain seq x y z
N MET A 1 6.62 -4.21 -17.83
CA MET A 1 7.22 -4.52 -16.50
C MET A 1 6.08 -4.92 -15.57
N LYS A 2 6.14 -6.11 -14.99
CA LYS A 2 5.01 -6.69 -14.23
C LYS A 2 5.48 -7.42 -12.99
N ALA A 3 4.78 -7.25 -11.87
CA ALA A 3 5.01 -8.00 -10.66
C ALA A 3 3.71 -8.19 -9.87
N THR A 4 3.66 -9.25 -9.08
CA THR A 4 2.57 -9.57 -8.15
C THR A 4 3.12 -9.69 -6.74
N ALA A 5 2.41 -9.11 -5.78
CA ALA A 5 2.74 -9.22 -4.37
C ALA A 5 1.51 -9.53 -3.54
N ILE A 6 1.75 -10.11 -2.37
CA ILE A 6 0.72 -10.45 -1.39
C ILE A 6 1.08 -9.76 -0.09
N ALA A 7 0.10 -9.17 0.58
CA ALA A 7 0.28 -8.59 1.90
C ALA A 7 -0.91 -8.95 2.82
N PRO A 8 -0.65 -9.24 4.10
CA PRO A 8 -1.67 -9.49 5.09
C PRO A 8 -2.34 -8.17 5.52
N THR A 9 -3.59 -8.23 5.92
CA THR A 9 -4.15 -7.14 6.72
C THR A 9 -3.59 -7.17 8.14
N ASN A 10 -3.75 -6.08 8.87
CA ASN A 10 -3.32 -6.00 10.27
C ASN A 10 -4.43 -5.44 11.16
N ILE A 11 -4.43 -5.85 12.42
CA ILE A 11 -5.30 -5.30 13.43
C ILE A 11 -4.47 -4.65 14.55
N ALA A 12 -4.79 -3.42 14.89
CA ALA A 12 -4.08 -2.68 15.92
C ALA A 12 -4.73 -2.92 17.28
N PHE A 13 -3.92 -3.26 18.27
CA PHE A 13 -4.31 -3.35 19.70
C PHE A 13 -4.29 -1.97 20.34
N THR A 14 -3.24 -1.19 20.09
CA THR A 14 -3.15 0.23 20.41
C THR A 14 -3.32 1.05 19.15
N LYS A 15 -4.31 1.93 19.14
CA LYS A 15 -4.62 2.78 17.97
C LYS A 15 -3.75 4.04 18.00
N TYR A 16 -3.32 4.52 16.82
CA TYR A 16 -2.84 5.87 16.71
C TYR A 16 -3.99 6.83 16.47
N TRP A 17 -3.89 8.03 17.00
CA TRP A 17 -4.86 9.11 16.84
C TRP A 17 -4.14 10.36 16.38
N GLY A 18 -4.67 11.01 15.35
CA GLY A 18 -4.07 12.20 14.77
C GLY A 18 -2.84 11.94 13.90
N LYS A 19 -2.47 12.97 13.15
CA LYS A 19 -1.29 12.98 12.28
C LYS A 19 -0.54 14.29 12.48
N LYS A 20 0.74 14.22 12.82
CA LYS A 20 1.66 15.36 12.87
C LYS A 20 1.99 15.90 11.47
N ASP A 21 1.99 15.02 10.48
CA ASP A 21 2.28 15.34 9.09
C ASP A 21 1.32 14.57 8.17
N GLU A 22 0.54 15.30 7.39
CA GLU A 22 -0.46 14.72 6.48
C GLU A 22 0.18 14.11 5.24
N VAL A 23 1.30 14.64 4.76
CA VAL A 23 1.98 14.16 3.54
C VAL A 23 2.73 12.86 3.83
N LEU A 24 3.52 12.87 4.91
CA LEU A 24 4.28 11.71 5.37
C LEU A 24 3.42 10.75 6.21
N ARG A 25 2.22 11.17 6.60
CA ARG A 25 1.30 10.45 7.48
C ARG A 25 1.96 10.02 8.79
N LEU A 26 2.74 10.93 9.39
CA LEU A 26 3.38 10.69 10.68
C LEU A 26 2.33 10.74 11.80
N PRO A 27 2.28 9.74 12.69
CA PRO A 27 1.29 9.69 13.76
C PRO A 27 1.68 10.57 14.94
N GLU A 28 0.68 11.06 15.68
CA GLU A 28 0.89 11.77 16.95
C GLU A 28 1.38 10.84 18.06
N ASN A 29 0.93 9.59 18.05
CA ASN A 29 1.32 8.56 19.01
C ASN A 29 1.57 7.24 18.30
N GLY A 30 2.38 6.38 18.90
CA GLY A 30 2.67 5.05 18.40
C GLY A 30 1.46 4.12 18.40
N SER A 31 1.59 2.99 17.73
CA SER A 31 0.58 1.94 17.69
C SER A 31 1.22 0.57 17.54
N ILE A 32 0.58 -0.46 18.10
CA ILE A 32 1.00 -1.85 18.01
C ILE A 32 -0.08 -2.64 17.31
N SER A 33 0.31 -3.48 16.34
CA SER A 33 -0.59 -4.32 15.57
C SER A 33 -0.05 -5.73 15.40
N MET A 34 -0.94 -6.63 14.99
CA MET A 34 -0.64 -7.99 14.60
C MET A 34 -1.10 -8.20 13.15
N SER A 35 -0.27 -8.85 12.33
CA SER A 35 -0.66 -9.30 10.99
C SER A 35 -1.60 -10.49 11.07
N LEU A 36 -2.64 -10.49 10.23
CA LEU A 36 -3.62 -11.58 10.13
C LEU A 36 -3.27 -12.45 8.93
N SER A 37 -2.64 -13.60 9.17
CA SER A 37 -2.01 -14.46 8.15
C SER A 37 -2.96 -14.94 7.04
N ASP A 38 -4.25 -15.12 7.35
CA ASP A 38 -5.22 -15.69 6.43
C ASP A 38 -6.09 -14.63 5.73
N LEU A 39 -5.94 -13.35 6.07
CA LEU A 39 -6.65 -12.24 5.45
C LEU A 39 -5.69 -11.45 4.56
N LEU A 40 -5.67 -11.79 3.28
CA LEU A 40 -4.65 -11.40 2.32
C LEU A 40 -5.22 -10.55 1.19
N THR A 41 -4.43 -9.58 0.75
CA THR A 41 -4.61 -8.87 -0.52
C THR A 41 -3.51 -9.27 -1.48
N THR A 42 -3.89 -9.72 -2.66
CA THR A 42 -2.99 -10.00 -3.78
C THR A 42 -3.12 -8.89 -4.80
N THR A 43 -2.02 -8.20 -5.11
CA THR A 43 -2.01 -7.10 -6.09
C THR A 43 -0.98 -7.36 -7.17
N THR A 44 -1.41 -7.22 -8.42
CA THR A 44 -0.55 -7.23 -9.60
C THR A 44 -0.47 -5.82 -10.16
N VAL A 45 0.75 -5.35 -10.42
CA VAL A 45 1.01 -4.08 -11.11
C VAL A 45 1.78 -4.36 -12.39
N GLU A 46 1.29 -3.82 -13.49
CA GLU A 46 1.95 -3.87 -14.79
C GLU A 46 2.12 -2.48 -15.36
N PHE A 47 3.37 -2.04 -15.54
CA PHE A 47 3.73 -0.82 -16.26
C PHE A 47 4.02 -1.13 -17.72
N SER A 48 3.37 -0.41 -18.65
CA SER A 48 3.61 -0.56 -20.10
C SER A 48 3.59 0.78 -20.82
N LYS A 49 4.39 0.88 -21.89
CA LYS A 49 4.35 1.99 -22.84
C LYS A 49 3.07 2.01 -23.68
N ASP A 50 2.42 0.86 -23.81
CA ASP A 50 1.23 0.69 -24.64
C ASP A 50 -0.03 1.21 -23.95
N TYR A 51 0.00 1.36 -22.62
CA TYR A 51 -1.12 1.88 -21.86
C TYR A 51 -1.26 3.39 -22.02
N LYS A 52 -2.46 3.85 -22.38
CA LYS A 52 -2.77 5.28 -22.57
C LYS A 52 -3.17 5.98 -21.26
N LYS A 53 -3.70 5.21 -20.32
CA LYS A 53 -4.13 5.69 -18.97
C LYS A 53 -3.86 4.63 -17.93
N ASP A 54 -3.90 5.03 -16.66
CA ASP A 54 -3.89 4.11 -15.55
C ASP A 54 -5.25 3.42 -15.43
N GLU A 55 -5.25 2.13 -15.13
CA GLU A 55 -6.44 1.32 -14.89
C GLU A 55 -6.32 0.65 -13.53
N VAL A 56 -7.36 0.77 -12.71
CA VAL A 56 -7.41 0.15 -11.37
C VAL A 56 -8.65 -0.73 -11.28
N ILE A 57 -8.45 -2.01 -10.96
CA ILE A 57 -9.48 -3.02 -10.80
C ILE A 57 -9.33 -3.63 -9.40
N ILE A 58 -10.39 -3.61 -8.60
CA ILE A 58 -10.40 -4.23 -7.28
C ILE A 58 -11.54 -5.26 -7.22
N ASN A 59 -11.21 -6.49 -6.84
CA ASN A 59 -12.15 -7.63 -6.75
C ASN A 59 -13.00 -7.82 -8.01
N GLY A 60 -12.37 -7.66 -9.18
CA GLY A 60 -13.02 -7.84 -10.48
C GLY A 60 -13.93 -6.70 -10.92
N GLY A 61 -14.08 -5.63 -10.12
CA GLY A 61 -14.87 -4.45 -10.43
C GLY A 61 -14.03 -3.20 -10.66
N GLY A 62 -14.63 -2.19 -11.27
CA GLY A 62 -14.10 -0.83 -11.26
C GLY A 62 -14.19 -0.25 -9.85
N VAL A 63 -13.38 0.77 -9.58
CA VAL A 63 -13.35 1.47 -8.30
C VAL A 63 -13.92 2.87 -8.44
N GLU A 64 -14.38 3.43 -7.33
CA GLU A 64 -14.79 4.84 -7.28
C GLU A 64 -13.60 5.75 -7.63
N GLU A 65 -13.88 6.91 -8.23
CA GLU A 65 -12.87 7.85 -8.71
C GLU A 65 -11.87 8.24 -7.61
N GLY A 66 -12.36 8.53 -6.41
CA GLY A 66 -11.52 8.91 -5.27
C GLY A 66 -10.59 7.78 -4.77
N GLU A 67 -10.99 6.53 -4.93
CA GLU A 67 -10.14 5.38 -4.60
C GLU A 67 -9.09 5.15 -5.69
N ALA A 68 -9.48 5.23 -6.96
CA ALA A 68 -8.56 5.16 -8.09
C ALA A 68 -7.49 6.26 -8.00
N ASP A 69 -7.87 7.49 -7.70
CA ASP A 69 -6.95 8.62 -7.53
C ASP A 69 -5.90 8.37 -6.43
N ARG A 70 -6.29 7.78 -5.33
CA ARG A 70 -5.34 7.42 -4.25
C ARG A 70 -4.31 6.40 -4.71
N VAL A 71 -4.74 5.40 -5.47
CA VAL A 71 -3.85 4.38 -6.05
C VAL A 71 -2.90 5.03 -7.06
N ILE A 72 -3.42 5.87 -7.97
CA ILE A 72 -2.62 6.54 -9.00
C ILE A 72 -1.59 7.48 -8.37
N LYS A 73 -1.98 8.30 -7.39
CA LYS A 73 -1.04 9.16 -6.64
C LYS A 73 0.08 8.35 -5.96
N HIS A 74 -0.23 7.14 -5.50
CA HIS A 74 0.78 6.27 -4.91
C HIS A 74 1.73 5.71 -5.98
N LEU A 75 1.21 5.30 -7.14
CA LEU A 75 2.03 4.88 -8.30
C LEU A 75 2.93 6.02 -8.79
N ASP A 76 2.46 7.26 -8.78
CA ASP A 76 3.24 8.43 -9.22
C ASP A 76 4.47 8.67 -8.34
N ARG A 77 4.38 8.39 -7.02
CA ARG A 77 5.55 8.42 -6.13
C ARG A 77 6.61 7.40 -6.59
N ILE A 78 6.16 6.18 -6.91
CA ILE A 78 7.03 5.09 -7.33
C ILE A 78 7.62 5.37 -8.71
N ARG A 79 6.82 5.89 -9.65
CA ARG A 79 7.30 6.34 -10.98
C ARG A 79 8.41 7.38 -10.86
N LYS A 80 8.21 8.37 -9.99
CA LYS A 80 9.21 9.41 -9.72
C LYS A 80 10.53 8.82 -9.20
N MET A 81 10.46 7.87 -8.28
CA MET A 81 11.63 7.18 -7.75
C MET A 81 12.34 6.35 -8.81
N ALA A 82 11.58 5.64 -9.64
CA ALA A 82 12.10 4.78 -10.72
C ALA A 82 12.47 5.55 -12.01
N LYS A 83 12.13 6.84 -12.09
CA LYS A 83 12.31 7.68 -13.29
C LYS A 83 11.64 7.07 -14.53
N ILE A 84 10.41 6.60 -14.38
CA ILE A 84 9.58 6.05 -15.47
C ILE A 84 8.27 6.84 -15.59
N GLU A 85 7.74 6.90 -16.83
CA GLU A 85 6.49 7.62 -17.13
C GLU A 85 5.37 6.67 -17.60
N TYR A 86 5.61 5.36 -17.57
CA TYR A 86 4.66 4.38 -18.07
C TYR A 86 3.38 4.35 -17.25
N LYS A 87 2.25 4.24 -17.95
CA LYS A 87 0.97 3.99 -17.31
C LYS A 87 0.90 2.56 -16.80
N ALA A 88 0.03 2.33 -15.83
CA ALA A 88 -0.08 1.05 -15.16
C ALA A 88 -1.49 0.47 -15.21
N LYS A 89 -1.54 -0.86 -15.27
CA LYS A 89 -2.72 -1.64 -14.92
C LYS A 89 -2.49 -2.26 -13.55
N VAL A 90 -3.42 -1.98 -12.64
CA VAL A 90 -3.44 -2.53 -11.28
C VAL A 90 -4.64 -3.46 -11.15
N VAL A 91 -4.39 -4.70 -10.75
CA VAL A 91 -5.43 -5.67 -10.39
C VAL A 91 -5.19 -6.13 -8.97
N SER A 92 -6.14 -5.88 -8.09
CA SER A 92 -6.04 -6.20 -6.66
C SER A 92 -7.24 -7.03 -6.22
N ASN A 93 -6.99 -8.12 -5.49
CA ASN A 93 -8.03 -9.01 -4.99
C ASN A 93 -7.81 -9.29 -3.50
N ASN A 94 -8.87 -9.18 -2.72
CA ASN A 94 -8.90 -9.58 -1.33
C ASN A 94 -9.57 -10.97 -1.21
N ASN A 95 -9.06 -11.82 -0.33
CA ASN A 95 -9.73 -13.08 0.02
C ASN A 95 -10.75 -12.92 1.17
N PHE A 96 -11.04 -11.67 1.54
CA PHE A 96 -11.99 -11.30 2.59
C PHE A 96 -12.88 -10.13 2.13
N PRO A 97 -14.07 -9.93 2.75
CA PRO A 97 -14.99 -8.87 2.37
C PRO A 97 -14.42 -7.47 2.60
N ILE A 98 -14.63 -6.56 1.66
CA ILE A 98 -14.30 -5.12 1.80
C ILE A 98 -15.38 -4.45 2.69
N GLY A 99 -14.98 -3.38 3.40
CA GLY A 99 -15.92 -2.56 4.18
C GLY A 99 -16.35 -3.14 5.51
N THR A 100 -15.76 -4.26 5.94
CA THR A 100 -16.07 -4.94 7.21
C THR A 100 -15.22 -4.46 8.40
N GLY A 101 -14.47 -3.35 8.25
CA GLY A 101 -13.56 -2.87 9.29
C GLY A 101 -12.22 -3.63 9.38
N LEU A 102 -12.00 -4.62 8.52
CA LEU A 102 -10.78 -5.47 8.51
C LEU A 102 -9.57 -4.82 7.80
N SER A 103 -9.51 -3.50 7.76
CA SER A 103 -8.34 -2.74 7.25
C SER A 103 -7.87 -3.16 5.85
N SER A 104 -8.80 -3.40 4.90
CA SER A 104 -8.47 -3.74 3.51
C SER A 104 -7.55 -2.71 2.83
N SER A 105 -7.62 -1.44 3.23
CA SER A 105 -6.71 -0.41 2.74
C SER A 105 -5.26 -0.61 3.20
N ALA A 106 -5.03 -1.24 4.36
CA ALA A 106 -3.68 -1.50 4.85
C ALA A 106 -2.97 -2.57 4.00
N SER A 107 -3.59 -3.73 3.83
CA SER A 107 -3.06 -4.80 2.98
C SER A 107 -3.03 -4.39 1.50
N GLY A 108 -4.04 -3.65 1.04
CA GLY A 108 -4.10 -3.16 -0.34
C GLY A 108 -2.92 -2.26 -0.70
N PHE A 109 -2.64 -1.23 0.11
CA PHE A 109 -1.49 -0.34 -0.14
C PHE A 109 -0.14 -1.00 0.15
N ALA A 110 -0.06 -1.97 1.06
CA ALA A 110 1.15 -2.75 1.25
C ALA A 110 1.45 -3.63 0.02
N ALA A 111 0.48 -4.42 -0.46
CA ALA A 111 0.62 -5.25 -1.64
C ALA A 111 0.90 -4.40 -2.91
N LEU A 112 0.19 -3.26 -3.06
CA LEU A 112 0.42 -2.31 -4.15
C LEU A 112 1.87 -1.78 -4.14
N THR A 113 2.38 -1.38 -2.97
CA THR A 113 3.75 -0.88 -2.83
C THR A 113 4.76 -1.93 -3.24
N LEU A 114 4.64 -3.14 -2.70
CA LEU A 114 5.54 -4.26 -3.01
C LEU A 114 5.52 -4.60 -4.50
N ALA A 115 4.33 -4.75 -5.09
CA ALA A 115 4.17 -5.08 -6.50
C ALA A 115 4.71 -3.96 -7.42
N ALA A 116 4.39 -2.71 -7.13
CA ALA A 116 4.79 -1.58 -7.97
C ALA A 116 6.29 -1.30 -7.90
N VAL A 117 6.90 -1.36 -6.71
CA VAL A 117 8.35 -1.22 -6.52
C VAL A 117 9.11 -2.31 -7.28
N THR A 118 8.66 -3.56 -7.16
CA THR A 118 9.24 -4.71 -7.87
C THR A 118 9.06 -4.58 -9.38
N ALA A 119 7.85 -4.23 -9.86
CA ALA A 119 7.58 -4.04 -11.29
C ALA A 119 8.41 -2.89 -11.88
N ALA A 120 8.67 -1.83 -11.10
CA ALA A 120 9.50 -0.70 -11.51
C ALA A 120 11.02 -1.00 -11.46
N GLY A 121 11.43 -2.19 -10.99
CA GLY A 121 12.83 -2.59 -10.87
C GLY A 121 13.60 -1.92 -9.72
N LEU A 122 12.89 -1.32 -8.77
CA LEU A 122 13.50 -0.71 -7.59
C LEU A 122 13.85 -1.81 -6.55
N LYS A 123 14.93 -1.58 -5.82
CA LYS A 123 15.33 -2.40 -4.67
C LYS A 123 15.32 -1.52 -3.43
N LEU A 124 14.33 -1.72 -2.58
CA LEU A 124 14.13 -1.00 -1.34
C LEU A 124 14.22 -1.97 -0.16
N SER A 125 14.77 -1.50 0.94
CA SER A 125 14.75 -2.21 2.22
C SER A 125 13.32 -2.30 2.78
N GLU A 126 13.07 -3.22 3.71
CA GLU A 126 11.78 -3.34 4.39
C GLU A 126 11.34 -2.02 5.04
N LYS A 127 12.29 -1.29 5.67
CA LYS A 127 12.04 0.03 6.25
C LYS A 127 11.57 1.04 5.20
N GLU A 128 12.23 1.13 4.05
CA GLU A 128 11.86 2.04 2.96
C GLU A 128 10.50 1.67 2.36
N LEU A 129 10.23 0.38 2.17
CA LEU A 129 8.93 -0.12 1.73
C LEU A 129 7.82 0.23 2.73
N SER A 130 8.07 0.08 4.02
CA SER A 130 7.13 0.43 5.09
C SER A 130 6.82 1.94 5.09
N ILE A 131 7.84 2.80 4.99
CA ILE A 131 7.69 4.25 4.88
C ILE A 131 6.87 4.63 3.63
N LEU A 132 7.17 4.01 2.49
CA LEU A 132 6.46 4.28 1.23
C LEU A 132 5.00 3.83 1.31
N ALA A 133 4.72 2.62 1.82
CA ALA A 133 3.37 2.11 1.99
C ALA A 133 2.52 3.01 2.91
N ARG A 134 3.11 3.56 3.98
CA ARG A 134 2.48 4.52 4.89
C ARG A 134 1.90 5.73 4.16
N GLN A 135 2.61 6.24 3.17
CA GLN A 135 2.15 7.40 2.39
C GLN A 135 0.90 7.11 1.55
N GLY A 136 0.65 5.87 1.20
CA GLY A 136 -0.60 5.42 0.56
C GLY A 136 -1.75 5.28 1.56
N ALA A 137 -1.50 4.57 2.65
CA ALA A 137 -2.43 4.42 3.77
C ALA A 137 -1.62 4.26 5.06
N GLY A 138 -1.88 5.08 6.08
CA GLY A 138 -1.08 5.12 7.31
C GLY A 138 -0.80 3.74 7.91
N SER A 139 -1.84 2.92 8.07
CA SER A 139 -1.72 1.56 8.62
C SER A 139 -0.98 0.56 7.72
N ALA A 140 -0.75 0.88 6.44
CA ALA A 140 -0.09 -0.03 5.50
C ALA A 140 1.38 -0.31 5.86
N CYS A 141 2.05 0.62 6.55
CA CYS A 141 3.40 0.39 7.05
C CYS A 141 3.51 -0.85 7.94
N ARG A 142 2.43 -1.21 8.63
CA ARG A 142 2.40 -2.37 9.53
C ARG A 142 2.02 -3.69 8.84
N SER A 143 1.71 -3.64 7.54
CA SER A 143 1.47 -4.83 6.69
C SER A 143 2.66 -5.17 5.79
N ILE A 144 3.78 -4.44 5.90
CA ILE A 144 5.04 -4.75 5.24
C ILE A 144 5.84 -5.77 6.07
N PRO A 145 6.16 -5.50 7.35
CA PRO A 145 6.76 -6.51 8.22
C PRO A 145 5.72 -7.59 8.61
N SER A 146 6.20 -8.75 9.02
CA SER A 146 5.36 -9.84 9.50
C SER A 146 5.23 -9.84 11.04
N GLY A 147 4.19 -10.51 11.55
CA GLY A 147 3.98 -10.74 12.97
C GLY A 147 3.45 -9.53 13.72
N PHE A 148 4.04 -9.27 14.90
CA PHE A 148 3.73 -8.08 15.69
C PHE A 148 4.58 -6.91 15.26
N VAL A 149 3.94 -5.78 14.97
CA VAL A 149 4.60 -4.58 14.43
C VAL A 149 4.26 -3.40 15.31
N GLU A 150 5.30 -2.71 15.78
CA GLU A 150 5.20 -1.41 16.41
C GLU A 150 5.47 -0.31 15.38
N TRP A 151 4.57 0.65 15.31
CA TRP A 151 4.76 1.88 14.58
C TRP A 151 5.00 2.99 15.60
N LEU A 152 6.24 3.45 15.67
CA LEU A 152 6.66 4.47 16.62
C LEU A 152 6.02 5.83 16.31
N ASP A 153 5.91 6.68 17.31
CA ASP A 153 5.48 8.06 17.12
C ASP A 153 6.46 8.81 16.19
N GLY A 154 5.91 9.69 15.37
CA GLY A 154 6.63 10.26 14.24
C GLY A 154 7.64 11.33 14.59
N ASN A 155 8.75 10.97 15.24
CA ASN A 155 9.89 11.86 15.47
C ASN A 155 10.99 11.72 14.41
N THR A 156 10.92 10.70 13.55
CA THR A 156 11.88 10.47 12.46
C THR A 156 11.16 10.02 11.20
N SER A 157 11.53 10.63 10.10
CA SER A 157 11.16 10.20 8.74
C SER A 157 11.86 8.90 8.37
#